data_ccf02a0e94d55ad94ac1600ec3cb20e5
#
_entry.id   ccf02a0e94d55ad94ac1600ec3cb20e5
#
_cell.length_a   1.000
_cell.length_b   1.000
_cell.length_c   1.000
_cell.angle_alpha   90.00
_cell.angle_beta   90.00
_cell.angle_gamma   90.00
#
_symmetry.space_group_name_H-M   'P 1'
#
loop_
_entity.id
_entity.type
_entity.pdbx_description
1 polymer ?
#
loop_
_entity_poly.entity_id
_entity_poly.type
_entity_poly.pdbx_seq_one_letter_code
_entity_poly.pdbx_strand_id
1 'polypeptide(L)'
;MWITNPTPLDWTIDLAPPRGESLHAGTYTGATLPGDSSGREPVLRVARNDRGCDKVFGSFTIHRIEPGEEGLPSLLDVSFVQHCGTPDGPALRGRVWITQRP
;
A
#
# COMPACT_ATOMS: atom_id res chain seq x y z
N MET A 1 -3.70 -4.69 -9.53
CA MET A 1 -2.83 -5.65 -8.84
C MET A 1 -2.75 -5.28 -7.37
N TRP A 2 -2.89 -6.26 -6.53
CA TRP A 2 -2.82 -6.10 -5.08
C TRP A 2 -1.51 -6.69 -4.59
N ILE A 3 -0.84 -5.98 -3.70
CA ILE A 3 0.38 -6.47 -3.09
C ILE A 3 0.14 -6.56 -1.59
N THR A 4 0.28 -7.77 -1.06
CA THR A 4 0.18 -8.05 0.36
C THR A 4 1.51 -8.64 0.80
N ASN A 5 2.11 -8.06 1.83
CA ASN A 5 3.38 -8.53 2.34
C ASN A 5 3.27 -8.83 3.83
N PRO A 6 2.98 -10.08 4.21
CA PRO A 6 3.04 -10.46 5.61
C PRO A 6 4.50 -10.41 6.09
N THR A 7 4.71 -9.81 7.26
CA THR A 7 6.04 -9.70 7.85
C THR A 7 6.14 -10.62 9.06
N PRO A 8 7.37 -10.91 9.55
CA PRO A 8 7.54 -11.71 10.76
C PRO A 8 6.87 -11.13 12.01
N LEU A 9 6.50 -9.84 11.97
CA LEU A 9 5.82 -9.16 13.07
C LEU A 9 4.31 -9.09 12.86
N ASP A 10 3.77 -9.92 11.97
CA ASP A 10 2.34 -9.97 11.65
C ASP A 10 1.77 -8.66 11.07
N TRP A 11 2.62 -7.87 10.45
CA TRP A 11 2.19 -6.72 9.69
C TRP A 11 1.70 -7.15 8.31
N THR A 12 0.60 -6.56 7.89
CA THR A 12 0.07 -6.75 6.53
C THR A 12 0.00 -5.39 5.85
N ILE A 13 0.52 -5.33 4.65
CA ILE A 13 0.47 -4.11 3.83
C ILE A 13 -0.17 -4.47 2.50
N ASP A 14 -1.31 -3.84 2.23
CA ASP A 14 -2.00 -3.97 0.96
C ASP A 14 -1.95 -2.62 0.26
N LEU A 15 -1.52 -2.62 -0.98
CA LEU A 15 -1.58 -1.40 -1.78
C LEU A 15 -1.93 -1.74 -3.23
N ALA A 16 -2.61 -0.82 -3.87
CA ALA A 16 -3.05 -1.00 -5.24
C ALA A 16 -3.20 0.36 -5.92
N PRO A 17 -3.00 0.40 -7.25
CA PRO A 17 -3.28 1.62 -8.01
C PRO A 17 -4.79 1.79 -8.20
N PRO A 18 -5.23 2.95 -8.69
CA PRO A 18 -6.60 3.09 -9.15
C PRO A 18 -6.93 2.00 -10.18
N ARG A 19 -8.22 1.66 -10.27
CA ARG A 19 -8.69 0.63 -11.20
C ARG A 19 -8.25 0.94 -12.63
N GLY A 20 -7.74 -0.06 -13.31
CA GLY A 20 -7.31 0.06 -14.70
C GLY A 20 -5.88 0.57 -14.88
N GLU A 21 -5.22 0.92 -13.78
CA GLU A 21 -3.82 1.36 -13.82
C GLU A 21 -2.90 0.27 -13.30
N SER A 22 -1.63 0.36 -13.69
CA SER A 22 -0.58 -0.49 -13.16
C SER A 22 0.26 0.32 -12.19
N LEU A 23 0.83 -0.34 -11.18
CA LEU A 23 1.77 0.31 -10.28
C LEU A 23 3.02 0.72 -11.03
N HIS A 24 3.49 1.92 -10.77
CA HIS A 24 4.74 2.44 -11.32
C HIS A 24 5.40 3.35 -10.31
N ALA A 25 6.65 3.70 -10.54
CA ALA A 25 7.35 4.64 -9.67
C ALA A 25 6.62 5.99 -9.69
N GLY A 26 6.47 6.57 -8.50
CA GLY A 26 5.76 7.83 -8.34
C GLY A 26 4.94 7.82 -7.06
N THR A 27 4.22 8.94 -6.84
CA THR A 27 3.43 9.13 -5.63
C THR A 27 1.94 8.98 -5.93
N TYR A 28 1.27 8.19 -5.09
CA TYR A 28 -0.16 7.97 -5.12
C TYR A 28 -0.78 8.65 -3.91
N THR A 29 -1.63 9.64 -4.15
CA THR A 29 -2.30 10.41 -3.09
C THR A 29 -3.76 10.03 -3.01
N GLY A 30 -4.41 10.39 -1.89
CA GLY A 30 -5.83 10.09 -1.71
C GLY A 30 -6.12 8.61 -1.53
N ALA A 31 -5.18 7.86 -0.99
CA ALA A 31 -5.36 6.43 -0.78
C ALA A 31 -6.37 6.15 0.33
N THR A 32 -7.20 5.14 0.12
CA THR A 32 -8.25 4.72 1.04
C THR A 32 -8.17 3.21 1.30
N LEU A 33 -8.99 2.74 2.24
CA LEU A 33 -9.14 1.29 2.46
C LEU A 33 -9.81 0.63 1.25
N PRO A 34 -9.58 -0.69 1.06
CA PRO A 34 -10.18 -1.41 -0.07
C PRO A 34 -11.69 -1.23 -0.20
N GLY A 35 -12.42 -1.31 0.91
CA GLY A 35 -13.87 -1.21 0.88
C GLY A 35 -14.40 0.20 0.63
N ASP A 36 -13.56 1.21 0.79
CA ASP A 36 -13.95 2.62 0.63
C ASP A 36 -13.57 3.18 -0.74
N SER A 37 -12.81 2.43 -1.53
CA SER A 37 -12.40 2.88 -2.86
C SER A 37 -13.53 2.74 -3.87
N SER A 38 -13.76 3.80 -4.62
CA SER A 38 -14.72 3.78 -5.73
C SER A 38 -14.09 3.23 -7.02
N GLY A 39 -12.80 2.92 -7.00
CA GLY A 39 -12.00 2.54 -8.16
C GLY A 39 -11.15 3.67 -8.69
N ARG A 40 -11.41 4.91 -8.25
CA ARG A 40 -10.62 6.08 -8.66
C ARG A 40 -9.46 6.36 -7.72
N GLU A 41 -9.62 5.96 -6.46
CA GLU A 41 -8.61 6.17 -5.44
C GLU A 41 -7.65 4.98 -5.39
N PRO A 42 -6.36 5.23 -5.15
CA PRO A 42 -5.47 4.13 -4.82
C PRO A 42 -5.85 3.54 -3.47
N VAL A 43 -5.35 2.36 -3.18
CA VAL A 43 -5.69 1.63 -1.95
C VAL A 43 -4.44 1.51 -1.10
N LEU A 44 -4.59 1.78 0.19
CA LEU A 44 -3.54 1.56 1.17
C LEU A 44 -4.17 1.02 2.45
N ARG A 45 -3.68 -0.12 2.90
CA ARG A 45 -4.05 -0.69 4.19
C ARG A 45 -2.79 -1.20 4.86
N VAL A 46 -2.56 -0.73 6.08
CA VAL A 46 -1.47 -1.21 6.92
C VAL A 46 -2.09 -1.69 8.22
N ALA A 47 -1.90 -2.95 8.53
CA ALA A 47 -2.51 -3.57 9.69
C ALA A 47 -1.51 -4.47 10.40
N ARG A 48 -1.70 -4.64 11.70
CA ARG A 48 -0.93 -5.56 12.52
C ARG A 48 -1.89 -6.48 13.26
N ASN A 49 -1.72 -7.79 13.12
CA ASN A 49 -2.59 -8.79 13.75
C ASN A 49 -4.07 -8.52 13.47
N ASP A 50 -4.40 -8.23 12.20
CA ASP A 50 -5.74 -7.87 11.76
C ASP A 50 -6.30 -6.60 12.39
N ARG A 51 -5.45 -5.82 13.07
CA ARG A 51 -5.83 -4.52 13.60
C ARG A 51 -5.34 -3.42 12.68
N GLY A 52 -6.27 -2.67 12.15
CA GLY A 52 -5.99 -1.54 11.29
C GLY A 52 -6.96 -0.41 11.57
N CYS A 53 -6.91 0.61 10.73
CA CYS A 53 -7.81 1.73 10.84
C CYS A 53 -9.17 1.37 10.25
N ASP A 54 -10.25 1.87 10.85
CA ASP A 54 -11.59 1.74 10.28
C ASP A 54 -11.73 2.60 9.04
N LYS A 55 -10.96 3.66 8.95
CA LYS A 55 -10.93 4.55 7.80
C LYS A 55 -9.51 5.07 7.63
N VAL A 56 -9.06 5.14 6.38
CA VAL A 56 -7.70 5.55 6.06
C VAL A 56 -7.72 6.73 5.11
N PHE A 57 -6.85 7.70 5.42
CA PHE A 57 -6.52 8.80 4.53
C PHE A 57 -5.01 8.78 4.39
N GLY A 58 -4.52 8.42 3.23
CA GLY A 58 -3.10 8.21 3.10
C GLY A 58 -2.53 8.42 1.72
N SER A 59 -1.24 8.17 1.64
CA SER A 59 -0.51 8.22 0.39
C SER A 59 0.64 7.23 0.46
N PHE A 60 1.12 6.82 -0.70
CA PHE A 60 2.34 6.03 -0.77
C PHE A 60 3.14 6.44 -2.00
N THR A 61 4.46 6.28 -1.87
CA THR A 61 5.39 6.58 -2.95
C THR A 61 6.15 5.32 -3.30
N ILE A 62 6.09 4.94 -4.57
CA ILE A 62 6.89 3.84 -5.08
C ILE A 62 8.19 4.44 -5.58
N HIS A 63 9.27 4.16 -4.87
CA HIS A 63 10.61 4.64 -5.20
C HIS A 63 11.23 3.79 -6.30
N ARG A 64 10.95 2.50 -6.26
CA ARG A 64 11.46 1.56 -7.24
C ARG A 64 10.50 0.37 -7.35
N ILE A 65 10.26 -0.05 -8.58
CA ILE A 65 9.47 -1.26 -8.85
C ILE A 65 10.11 -1.95 -10.06
N GLU A 66 10.32 -3.26 -9.94
CA GLU A 66 10.84 -4.05 -11.04
C GLU A 66 9.85 -5.18 -11.33
N PRO A 67 9.61 -5.47 -12.62
CA PRO A 67 8.67 -6.52 -12.99
C PRO A 67 9.14 -7.88 -12.52
N GLY A 68 8.18 -8.73 -12.19
CA GLY A 68 8.42 -10.10 -11.78
C GLY A 68 7.44 -11.03 -12.46
N GLU A 69 7.30 -12.23 -11.91
CA GLU A 69 6.42 -13.25 -12.44
C GLU A 69 5.03 -13.18 -11.81
N GLU A 70 4.05 -13.69 -12.53
CA GLU A 70 2.66 -13.83 -12.07
C GLU A 70 2.02 -12.50 -11.63
N GLY A 71 2.40 -11.41 -12.29
CA GLY A 71 1.84 -10.10 -11.97
C GLY A 71 2.35 -9.47 -10.70
N LEU A 72 3.32 -10.11 -10.03
CA LEU A 72 3.95 -9.57 -8.84
C LEU A 72 5.30 -8.96 -9.18
N PRO A 73 5.67 -7.84 -8.57
CA PRO A 73 7.00 -7.28 -8.80
C PRO A 73 8.09 -8.15 -8.18
N SER A 74 9.25 -8.20 -8.83
CA SER A 74 10.41 -8.87 -8.25
C SER A 74 11.08 -8.00 -7.18
N LEU A 75 10.90 -6.69 -7.25
CA LEU A 75 11.40 -5.75 -6.27
C LEU A 75 10.41 -4.60 -6.15
N LEU A 76 10.12 -4.21 -4.91
CA LEU A 76 9.28 -3.05 -4.62
C LEU A 76 9.87 -2.30 -3.43
N ASP A 77 10.13 -1.02 -3.62
CA ASP A 77 10.56 -0.10 -2.57
C ASP A 77 9.49 0.98 -2.46
N VAL A 78 8.77 0.99 -1.34
CA VAL A 78 7.64 1.89 -1.15
C VAL A 78 7.68 2.49 0.24
N SER A 79 7.41 3.78 0.31
CA SER A 79 7.16 4.47 1.58
C SER A 79 5.70 4.89 1.63
N PHE A 80 5.16 4.99 2.84
CA PHE A 80 3.75 5.33 3.01
C PHE A 80 3.53 6.23 4.20
N VAL A 81 2.41 6.94 4.16
CA VAL A 81 1.88 7.71 5.27
C VAL A 81 0.40 7.36 5.37
N GLN A 82 -0.02 6.87 6.53
CA GLN A 82 -1.40 6.49 6.77
C GLN A 82 -1.96 7.28 7.94
N HIS A 83 -3.01 8.06 7.68
CA HIS A 83 -3.77 8.75 8.73
C HIS A 83 -5.02 7.94 9.04
N CYS A 84 -5.25 7.72 10.32
CA CYS A 84 -6.33 6.89 10.81
C CYS A 84 -7.53 7.75 11.20
N GLY A 85 -8.70 7.43 10.66
CA GLY A 85 -9.97 8.05 11.05
C GLY A 85 -10.28 9.36 10.37
N THR A 86 -9.34 10.29 10.33
CA THR A 86 -9.50 11.61 9.69
C THR A 86 -8.21 11.98 8.96
N PRO A 87 -8.28 12.91 7.99
CA PRO A 87 -7.06 13.36 7.29
C PRO A 87 -6.00 13.97 8.23
N ASP A 88 -6.43 14.50 9.37
CA ASP A 88 -5.54 15.09 10.37
C ASP A 88 -5.27 14.15 11.53
N GLY A 89 -5.72 12.90 11.45
CA GLY A 89 -5.53 11.92 12.50
C GLY A 89 -4.07 11.49 12.66
N PRO A 90 -3.80 10.64 13.66
CA PRO A 90 -2.44 10.14 13.88
C PRO A 90 -1.87 9.51 12.61
N ALA A 91 -0.60 9.79 12.34
CA ALA A 91 0.08 9.29 11.17
C ALA A 91 0.95 8.09 11.51
N LEU A 92 0.81 7.03 10.73
CA LEU A 92 1.75 5.92 10.69
C LEU A 92 2.57 6.05 9.42
N ARG A 93 3.88 6.16 9.59
CA ARG A 93 4.82 6.30 8.48
C ARG A 93 5.73 5.09 8.42
N GLY A 94 6.02 4.64 7.22
CA GLY A 94 6.93 3.53 7.07
C GLY A 94 7.50 3.43 5.68
N ARG A 95 8.51 2.58 5.55
CA ARG A 95 9.11 2.23 4.28
C ARG A 95 9.26 0.72 4.24
N VAL A 96 8.87 0.11 3.13
CA VAL A 96 8.88 -1.33 2.96
C VAL A 96 9.71 -1.67 1.74
N TRP A 97 10.55 -2.68 1.91
CA TRP A 97 11.36 -3.20 0.84
C TRP A 97 10.96 -4.65 0.64
N ILE A 98 10.35 -4.93 -0.51
CA ILE A 98 9.86 -6.27 -0.83
C ILE A 98 10.69 -6.82 -1.97
N THR A 99 11.24 -8.01 -1.79
CA THR A 99 11.93 -8.72 -2.86
C THR A 99 11.33 -10.11 -2.98
N GLN A 100 11.13 -10.56 -4.23
CA GLN A 100 10.72 -11.92 -4.51
C GLN A 100 11.85 -12.61 -5.24
N ARG A 101 12.22 -13.77 -4.75
CA ARG A 101 13.19 -14.62 -5.42
C ARG A 101 12.49 -15.83 -6.00
N PRO A 102 12.84 -16.21 -7.23
CA PRO A 102 12.33 -17.44 -7.82
C PRO A 102 12.79 -18.68 -7.03
#